data_fd00e0e40a203c77b4ba579002909f94
#
_entry.id   fd00e0e40a203c77b4ba579002909f94
#
_cell.length_a   1.000
_cell.length_b   1.000
_cell.length_c   1.000
_cell.angle_alpha   90.00
_cell.angle_beta   90.00
_cell.angle_gamma   90.00
#
_symmetry.space_group_name_H-M   'P 1'
#
loop_
_entity.id
_entity.type
_entity.pdbx_description
1 polymer ?
#
loop_
_entity_poly.entity_id
_entity_poly.type
_entity_poly.pdbx_seq_one_letter_code
_entity_poly.pdbx_strand_id
1 'polypeptide(L)'
;MLSERHELNKIALLELKKDVEETREFSSYFSKMADLLLYVNEIYDTKERTLEQLKQWNRIWYEEISQEQYAHSFGNPEFCTEKFGKEYGQIFAFLYAEMRSGFIYAIEGRLFDLVINNELFLEISNLFLSGEEHPQKIKHIVFDHMRDYSEDVFEYRIREQLDPELDFATKIVMESDLSDPDILYQYGEYISENEIDTLKFLNKLPQEEITAMAKTYVDGFHEGFIINNIDMSPKRSVNIRYTIGFEPVVREAVRLFSEIGLAPIIYRSGVSVLTRGLHKIGYVSSSPNPQYEYDHRYDQAIFFDNRFMKHKLECYHNAYEHYKDEAYVFAGPACMETFGEIPFLPENKEENLKLSKKQQELSVEFQIKASEIMNQYIKPEQRSFTIIAYPIPEIGDNFEEIFKEVRES
;
A
#
# COMPACT_ATOMS: atom_id res chain seq x y z
N MET A 1 8.54 26.00 -2.15
CA MET A 1 7.09 25.71 -2.18
C MET A 1 6.73 24.43 -1.44
N LEU A 2 7.04 23.20 -1.89
CA LEU A 2 6.61 21.97 -1.19
C LEU A 2 7.28 21.79 0.18
N SER A 3 8.59 21.98 0.28
CA SER A 3 9.32 21.93 1.56
C SER A 3 8.85 23.02 2.54
N GLU A 4 8.43 24.18 2.06
CA GLU A 4 7.85 25.23 2.89
C GLU A 4 6.48 24.83 3.45
N ARG A 5 5.61 24.22 2.63
CA ARG A 5 4.32 23.65 3.10
C ARG A 5 4.56 22.59 4.18
N HIS A 6 5.57 21.74 3.99
CA HIS A 6 5.94 20.73 4.98
C HIS A 6 6.30 21.37 6.34
N GLU A 7 7.17 22.40 6.34
CA GLU A 7 7.53 23.10 7.57
C GLU A 7 6.34 23.82 8.21
N LEU A 8 5.47 24.45 7.41
CA LEU A 8 4.24 25.07 7.90
C LEU A 8 3.28 24.05 8.52
N ASN A 9 3.13 22.87 7.93
CA ASN A 9 2.33 21.79 8.49
C ASN A 9 2.85 21.33 9.85
N LYS A 10 4.18 21.20 10.02
CA LYS A 10 4.77 20.85 11.31
C LYS A 10 4.50 21.92 12.38
N ILE A 11 4.63 23.20 12.01
CA ILE A 11 4.31 24.30 12.91
C ILE A 11 2.84 24.26 13.33
N ALA A 12 1.93 24.09 12.36
CA ALA A 12 0.48 24.02 12.63
C ALA A 12 0.11 22.81 13.51
N LEU A 13 0.74 21.65 13.32
CA LEU A 13 0.55 20.48 14.19
C LEU A 13 1.05 20.73 15.62
N LEU A 14 2.15 21.48 15.81
CA LEU A 14 2.66 21.85 17.12
C LEU A 14 1.74 22.90 17.80
N GLU A 15 1.13 23.81 17.04
CA GLU A 15 0.14 24.74 17.54
C GLU A 15 -1.15 24.01 17.94
N LEU A 16 -1.66 23.13 17.10
CA LEU A 16 -2.82 22.28 17.43
C LEU A 16 -2.61 21.54 18.75
N LYS A 17 -1.43 21.00 19.03
CA LYS A 17 -1.12 20.33 20.31
C LYS A 17 -1.26 21.25 21.53
N LYS A 18 -1.02 22.55 21.38
CA LYS A 18 -1.19 23.53 22.48
C LYS A 18 -2.65 23.86 22.68
N ASP A 19 -3.39 23.97 21.59
CA ASP A 19 -4.76 24.45 21.57
C ASP A 19 -5.78 23.30 21.59
N VAL A 20 -5.32 22.05 21.69
CA VAL A 20 -6.15 20.83 21.59
C VAL A 20 -7.34 20.80 22.56
N GLU A 21 -7.21 21.38 23.76
CA GLU A 21 -8.29 21.45 24.74
C GLU A 21 -9.50 22.27 24.24
N GLU A 22 -9.30 23.20 23.29
CA GLU A 22 -10.38 23.93 22.65
C GLU A 22 -11.28 23.04 21.78
N THR A 23 -10.79 21.87 21.36
CA THR A 23 -11.58 20.86 20.65
C THR A 23 -12.54 20.09 21.57
N ARG A 24 -12.57 20.40 22.86
CA ARG A 24 -13.51 19.88 23.88
C ARG A 24 -13.48 18.33 24.01
N GLU A 25 -14.63 17.70 23.78
CA GLU A 25 -14.75 16.23 23.90
C GLU A 25 -13.89 15.45 22.89
N PHE A 26 -13.42 16.13 21.80
CA PHE A 26 -12.58 15.54 20.77
C PHE A 26 -11.07 15.68 21.05
N SER A 27 -10.70 16.37 22.14
CA SER A 27 -9.30 16.71 22.47
C SER A 27 -8.37 15.48 22.48
N SER A 28 -8.83 14.35 23.02
CA SER A 28 -8.05 13.10 23.07
C SER A 28 -7.73 12.53 21.68
N TYR A 29 -8.63 12.70 20.71
CA TYR A 29 -8.42 12.29 19.32
C TYR A 29 -7.40 13.20 18.63
N PHE A 30 -7.62 14.52 18.67
CA PHE A 30 -6.74 15.48 18.01
C PHE A 30 -5.33 15.51 18.60
N SER A 31 -5.19 15.34 19.93
CA SER A 31 -3.88 15.20 20.57
C SER A 31 -3.13 13.97 20.03
N LYS A 32 -3.78 12.83 20.00
CA LYS A 32 -3.19 11.58 19.51
C LYS A 32 -2.81 11.67 18.04
N MET A 33 -3.68 12.26 17.21
CA MET A 33 -3.43 12.43 15.78
C MET A 33 -2.29 13.39 15.50
N ALA A 34 -2.20 14.50 16.24
CA ALA A 34 -1.09 15.43 16.11
C ALA A 34 0.24 14.79 16.48
N ASP A 35 0.30 13.97 17.55
CA ASP A 35 1.48 13.19 17.93
C ASP A 35 1.90 12.21 16.83
N LEU A 36 0.93 11.49 16.26
CA LEU A 36 1.15 10.54 15.19
C LEU A 36 1.71 11.22 13.92
N LEU A 37 1.12 12.34 13.52
CA LEU A 37 1.58 13.07 12.32
C LEU A 37 2.95 13.75 12.56
N LEU A 38 3.21 14.31 13.73
CA LEU A 38 4.52 14.84 14.08
C LEU A 38 5.60 13.75 14.06
N TYR A 39 5.29 12.56 14.58
CA TYR A 39 6.19 11.40 14.53
C TYR A 39 6.53 10.99 13.09
N VAL A 40 5.54 10.95 12.21
CA VAL A 40 5.75 10.64 10.78
C VAL A 40 6.60 11.71 10.10
N ASN A 41 6.39 12.99 10.40
CA ASN A 41 7.22 14.08 9.85
C ASN A 41 8.67 13.97 10.35
N GLU A 42 8.92 13.56 11.60
CA GLU A 42 10.26 13.31 12.13
C GLU A 42 10.96 12.15 11.39
N ILE A 43 10.22 11.06 11.11
CA ILE A 43 10.73 9.95 10.29
C ILE A 43 11.13 10.43 8.90
N TYR A 44 10.30 11.27 8.25
CA TYR A 44 10.61 11.84 6.94
C TYR A 44 11.87 12.71 6.98
N ASP A 45 12.02 13.53 7.99
CA ASP A 45 13.16 14.47 8.14
C ASP A 45 14.47 13.73 8.46
N THR A 46 14.42 12.49 8.97
CA THR A 46 15.59 11.67 9.26
C THR A 46 16.20 11.14 7.96
N LYS A 47 17.36 11.67 7.57
CA LYS A 47 18.01 11.35 6.28
C LYS A 47 18.81 10.05 6.32
N GLU A 48 19.53 9.81 7.42
CA GLU A 48 20.28 8.57 7.61
C GLU A 48 19.51 7.67 8.59
N ARG A 49 19.14 6.49 8.13
CA ARG A 49 18.27 5.56 8.86
C ARG A 49 19.02 4.24 9.06
N THR A 50 19.19 3.83 10.30
CA THR A 50 19.71 2.50 10.62
C THR A 50 18.61 1.45 10.57
N LEU A 51 18.97 0.17 10.35
CA LEU A 51 18.00 -0.93 10.38
C LEU A 51 17.30 -1.03 11.74
N GLU A 52 18.02 -0.79 12.83
CA GLU A 52 17.43 -0.76 14.18
C GLU A 52 16.38 0.34 14.34
N GLN A 53 16.61 1.54 13.79
CA GLN A 53 15.60 2.61 13.80
C GLN A 53 14.36 2.23 12.97
N LEU A 54 14.56 1.66 11.78
CA LEU A 54 13.46 1.23 10.92
C LEU A 54 12.62 0.15 11.61
N LYS A 55 13.25 -0.82 12.25
CA LYS A 55 12.60 -1.86 13.04
C LYS A 55 11.81 -1.28 14.22
N GLN A 56 12.40 -0.32 14.96
CA GLN A 56 11.73 0.36 16.07
C GLN A 56 10.52 1.16 15.58
N TRP A 57 10.65 1.94 14.49
CA TRP A 57 9.56 2.71 13.91
C TRP A 57 8.43 1.80 13.42
N ASN A 58 8.76 0.70 12.76
CA ASN A 58 7.81 -0.29 12.30
C ASN A 58 6.98 -0.86 13.46
N ARG A 59 7.66 -1.31 14.53
CA ARG A 59 6.99 -1.83 15.71
C ARG A 59 6.05 -0.82 16.35
N ILE A 60 6.53 0.40 16.62
CA ILE A 60 5.72 1.47 17.22
C ILE A 60 4.51 1.78 16.33
N TRP A 61 4.72 1.84 15.00
CA TRP A 61 3.67 2.20 14.07
C TRP A 61 2.54 1.17 14.02
N TYR A 62 2.88 -0.11 13.96
CA TYR A 62 1.88 -1.16 13.80
C TYR A 62 1.29 -1.68 15.10
N GLU A 63 1.91 -1.38 16.26
CA GLU A 63 1.42 -1.83 17.57
C GLU A 63 -0.02 -1.37 17.87
N GLU A 64 -0.35 -0.12 17.53
CA GLU A 64 -1.67 0.46 17.81
C GLU A 64 -2.85 -0.19 17.08
N ILE A 65 -2.58 -0.82 15.95
CA ILE A 65 -3.60 -1.54 15.17
C ILE A 65 -3.44 -3.05 15.28
N SER A 66 -2.49 -3.53 16.10
CA SER A 66 -2.32 -4.96 16.36
C SER A 66 -3.59 -5.57 16.96
N GLN A 67 -3.76 -6.87 16.84
CA GLN A 67 -4.94 -7.56 17.38
C GLN A 67 -5.15 -7.28 18.87
N GLU A 68 -4.06 -7.17 19.65
CA GLU A 68 -4.10 -6.94 21.10
C GLU A 68 -4.55 -5.51 21.47
N GLN A 69 -4.18 -4.50 20.65
CA GLN A 69 -4.44 -3.10 20.98
C GLN A 69 -5.65 -2.52 20.24
N TYR A 70 -6.13 -3.19 19.22
CA TYR A 70 -7.15 -2.67 18.30
C TYR A 70 -8.46 -2.27 18.99
N ALA A 71 -8.86 -2.99 20.03
CA ALA A 71 -10.11 -2.70 20.75
C ALA A 71 -10.20 -1.25 21.26
N HIS A 72 -9.05 -0.60 21.51
CA HIS A 72 -8.97 0.77 22.03
C HIS A 72 -8.30 1.75 21.06
N SER A 73 -8.05 1.33 19.83
CA SER A 73 -7.48 2.16 18.78
C SER A 73 -8.53 3.07 18.16
N PHE A 74 -8.16 4.29 17.80
CA PHE A 74 -8.98 5.15 16.94
C PHE A 74 -9.15 4.60 15.50
N GLY A 75 -8.39 3.58 15.12
CA GLY A 75 -8.65 2.80 13.92
C GLY A 75 -9.83 1.83 14.06
N ASN A 76 -10.39 1.62 15.26
CA ASN A 76 -11.56 0.77 15.46
C ASN A 76 -12.85 1.61 15.38
N PRO A 77 -13.69 1.41 14.35
CA PRO A 77 -14.94 2.18 14.19
C PRO A 77 -15.89 2.06 15.38
N GLU A 78 -15.94 0.89 16.03
CA GLU A 78 -16.77 0.66 17.22
C GLU A 78 -16.30 1.55 18.38
N PHE A 79 -15.00 1.53 18.70
CA PHE A 79 -14.43 2.38 19.75
C PHE A 79 -14.65 3.87 19.48
N CYS A 80 -14.44 4.31 18.25
CA CYS A 80 -14.71 5.69 17.87
C CYS A 80 -16.18 6.07 17.99
N THR A 81 -17.09 5.16 17.58
CA THR A 81 -18.53 5.41 17.63
C THR A 81 -19.04 5.45 19.08
N GLU A 82 -18.56 4.58 19.93
CA GLU A 82 -18.88 4.63 21.37
C GLU A 82 -18.44 5.96 22.01
N LYS A 83 -17.27 6.44 21.63
CA LYS A 83 -16.68 7.63 22.24
C LYS A 83 -17.24 8.94 21.71
N PHE A 84 -17.54 9.03 20.42
CA PHE A 84 -17.85 10.30 19.73
C PHE A 84 -19.23 10.32 19.05
N GLY A 85 -20.02 9.25 19.21
CA GLY A 85 -21.25 9.07 18.47
C GLY A 85 -21.03 8.61 17.03
N LYS A 86 -22.08 8.10 16.39
CA LYS A 86 -21.97 7.36 15.13
C LYS A 86 -21.34 8.19 13.99
N GLU A 87 -21.79 9.43 13.79
CA GLU A 87 -21.34 10.21 12.62
C GLU A 87 -19.87 10.65 12.76
N TYR A 88 -19.49 11.20 13.92
CA TYR A 88 -18.10 11.58 14.16
C TYR A 88 -17.19 10.36 14.32
N GLY A 89 -17.66 9.31 14.96
CA GLY A 89 -16.88 8.08 15.15
C GLY A 89 -16.46 7.44 13.82
N GLN A 90 -17.38 7.35 12.85
CA GLN A 90 -17.06 6.86 11.51
C GLN A 90 -16.07 7.76 10.77
N ILE A 91 -16.21 9.08 10.90
CA ILE A 91 -15.28 10.04 10.29
C ILE A 91 -13.89 9.91 10.92
N PHE A 92 -13.80 9.82 12.23
CA PHE A 92 -12.53 9.75 12.93
C PHE A 92 -11.80 8.43 12.69
N ALA A 93 -12.51 7.31 12.64
CA ALA A 93 -11.91 6.02 12.27
C ALA A 93 -11.37 6.06 10.83
N PHE A 94 -12.13 6.63 9.90
CA PHE A 94 -11.68 6.86 8.53
C PHE A 94 -10.42 7.75 8.48
N LEU A 95 -10.44 8.91 9.14
CA LEU A 95 -9.29 9.83 9.15
C LEU A 95 -8.06 9.19 9.79
N TYR A 96 -8.23 8.45 10.87
CA TYR A 96 -7.13 7.72 11.48
C TYR A 96 -6.49 6.73 10.49
N ALA A 97 -7.30 5.95 9.79
CA ALA A 97 -6.83 5.00 8.80
C ALA A 97 -6.14 5.68 7.60
N GLU A 98 -6.68 6.79 7.11
CA GLU A 98 -6.08 7.54 6.00
C GLU A 98 -4.76 8.20 6.40
N MET A 99 -4.69 8.83 7.57
CA MET A 99 -3.48 9.47 8.07
C MET A 99 -2.33 8.47 8.30
N ARG A 100 -2.63 7.21 8.55
CA ARG A 100 -1.61 6.17 8.67
C ARG A 100 -0.82 5.90 7.39
N SER A 101 -1.34 6.27 6.23
CA SER A 101 -0.59 6.24 4.97
C SER A 101 0.68 7.12 5.02
N GLY A 102 0.71 8.12 5.88
CA GLY A 102 1.84 9.03 6.09
C GLY A 102 3.15 8.31 6.46
N PHE A 103 3.10 7.20 7.19
CA PHE A 103 4.29 6.41 7.51
C PHE A 103 5.00 5.91 6.25
N ILE A 104 4.23 5.39 5.31
CA ILE A 104 4.73 4.91 4.04
C ILE A 104 5.31 6.06 3.23
N TYR A 105 4.61 7.20 3.17
CA TYR A 105 5.11 8.38 2.48
C TYR A 105 6.43 8.87 3.06
N ALA A 106 6.59 8.80 4.39
CA ALA A 106 7.83 9.15 5.07
C ALA A 106 8.97 8.16 4.75
N ILE A 107 8.69 6.85 4.76
CA ILE A 107 9.68 5.81 4.45
C ILE A 107 10.15 5.92 3.00
N GLU A 108 9.23 6.09 2.05
CA GLU A 108 9.53 6.19 0.62
C GLU A 108 10.02 7.59 0.19
N GLY A 109 10.02 8.59 1.09
CA GLY A 109 10.44 9.96 0.77
C GLY A 109 9.43 10.73 -0.09
N ARG A 110 8.16 10.37 -0.06
CA ARG A 110 7.05 10.95 -0.84
C ARG A 110 6.52 12.23 -0.18
N LEU A 111 7.27 13.32 -0.31
CA LEU A 111 6.96 14.58 0.35
C LEU A 111 5.59 15.14 -0.06
N PHE A 112 5.22 15.04 -1.32
CA PHE A 112 3.93 15.56 -1.81
C PHE A 112 2.77 14.91 -1.07
N ASP A 113 2.74 13.57 -1.04
CA ASP A 113 1.67 12.81 -0.38
C ASP A 113 1.63 13.08 1.13
N LEU A 114 2.80 13.19 1.77
CA LEU A 114 2.89 13.53 3.19
C LEU A 114 2.32 14.92 3.50
N VAL A 115 2.63 15.90 2.67
CA VAL A 115 2.14 17.27 2.83
C VAL A 115 0.63 17.35 2.71
N ILE A 116 0.05 16.80 1.64
CA ILE A 116 -1.39 16.85 1.43
C ILE A 116 -2.16 16.05 2.50
N ASN A 117 -1.59 14.93 2.97
CA ASN A 117 -2.14 14.14 4.06
C ASN A 117 -2.23 14.95 5.35
N ASN A 118 -1.16 15.67 5.73
CA ASN A 118 -1.16 16.57 6.88
C ASN A 118 -2.16 17.72 6.72
N GLU A 119 -2.27 18.31 5.54
CA GLU A 119 -3.18 19.43 5.26
C GLU A 119 -4.64 19.03 5.40
N LEU A 120 -5.03 17.84 4.92
CA LEU A 120 -6.39 17.33 5.14
C LEU A 120 -6.73 17.28 6.64
N PHE A 121 -5.84 16.75 7.45
CA PHE A 121 -6.06 16.68 8.89
C PHE A 121 -6.13 18.05 9.54
N LEU A 122 -5.22 18.97 9.18
CA LEU A 122 -5.18 20.31 9.71
C LEU A 122 -6.42 21.14 9.33
N GLU A 123 -6.91 21.02 8.10
CA GLU A 123 -8.14 21.69 7.67
C GLU A 123 -9.34 21.22 8.49
N ILE A 124 -9.46 19.91 8.71
CA ILE A 124 -10.53 19.37 9.54
C ILE A 124 -10.38 19.79 10.99
N SER A 125 -9.18 19.76 11.57
CA SER A 125 -8.96 20.17 12.96
C SER A 125 -9.34 21.65 13.22
N ASN A 126 -9.13 22.51 12.24
CA ASN A 126 -9.51 23.93 12.33
C ASN A 126 -11.02 24.14 12.49
N LEU A 127 -11.87 23.25 11.94
CA LEU A 127 -13.32 23.33 12.20
C LEU A 127 -13.65 23.13 13.69
N PHE A 128 -12.93 22.20 14.34
CA PHE A 128 -13.13 21.91 15.76
C PHE A 128 -12.58 23.02 16.65
N LEU A 129 -11.45 23.61 16.31
CA LEU A 129 -10.90 24.76 17.02
C LEU A 129 -11.81 26.00 16.93
N SER A 130 -12.44 26.21 15.77
CA SER A 130 -13.36 27.33 15.56
C SER A 130 -14.78 27.08 16.09
N GLY A 131 -15.10 25.85 16.54
CA GLY A 131 -16.46 25.47 16.96
C GLY A 131 -17.47 25.42 15.80
N GLU A 132 -16.97 25.24 14.58
CA GLU A 132 -17.78 25.17 13.35
C GLU A 132 -17.94 23.72 12.83
N GLU A 133 -17.57 22.74 13.64
CA GLU A 133 -17.59 21.33 13.30
C GLU A 133 -19.02 20.85 13.00
N HIS A 134 -19.16 20.17 11.87
CA HIS A 134 -20.39 19.52 11.47
C HIS A 134 -20.05 18.34 10.55
N PRO A 135 -20.60 17.13 10.76
CA PRO A 135 -20.25 15.93 9.97
C PRO A 135 -20.31 16.15 8.46
N GLN A 136 -21.32 16.89 7.96
CA GLN A 136 -21.44 17.15 6.52
C GLN A 136 -20.38 18.12 5.99
N LYS A 137 -19.94 19.11 6.79
CA LYS A 137 -18.81 19.98 6.41
C LYS A 137 -17.52 19.17 6.27
N ILE A 138 -17.27 18.28 7.23
CA ILE A 138 -16.07 17.43 7.22
C ILE A 138 -16.09 16.50 5.99
N LYS A 139 -17.22 15.84 5.71
CA LYS A 139 -17.37 15.01 4.51
C LYS A 139 -17.15 15.80 3.22
N HIS A 140 -17.53 17.07 3.20
CA HIS A 140 -17.31 17.94 2.05
C HIS A 140 -15.82 18.30 1.89
N ILE A 141 -15.13 18.62 2.96
CA ILE A 141 -13.66 18.80 2.93
C ILE A 141 -12.95 17.54 2.41
N VAL A 142 -13.32 16.37 2.94
CA VAL A 142 -12.76 15.10 2.45
C VAL A 142 -13.03 14.92 0.96
N PHE A 143 -14.27 15.18 0.49
CA PHE A 143 -14.61 15.07 -0.93
C PHE A 143 -13.77 16.02 -1.79
N ASP A 144 -13.67 17.30 -1.40
CA ASP A 144 -12.92 18.30 -2.16
C ASP A 144 -11.43 17.96 -2.19
N HIS A 145 -10.87 17.58 -1.05
CA HIS A 145 -9.47 17.14 -0.96
C HIS A 145 -9.18 15.95 -1.88
N MET A 146 -10.01 14.90 -1.79
CA MET A 146 -9.83 13.69 -2.63
C MET A 146 -9.99 14.01 -4.12
N ARG A 147 -10.88 14.93 -4.48
CA ARG A 147 -11.05 15.38 -5.86
C ARG A 147 -9.84 16.18 -6.34
N ASP A 148 -9.43 17.16 -5.56
CA ASP A 148 -8.42 18.14 -5.97
C ASP A 148 -7.03 17.53 -6.14
N TYR A 149 -6.72 16.46 -5.40
CA TYR A 149 -5.45 15.73 -5.50
C TYR A 149 -5.52 14.41 -6.26
N SER A 150 -6.67 14.04 -6.82
CA SER A 150 -6.85 12.79 -7.56
C SER A 150 -5.90 12.67 -8.75
N GLU A 151 -5.68 13.76 -9.50
CA GLU A 151 -4.84 13.73 -10.71
C GLU A 151 -3.39 13.36 -10.35
N ASP A 152 -2.79 14.07 -9.38
CA ASP A 152 -1.43 13.82 -8.93
C ASP A 152 -1.27 12.39 -8.34
N VAL A 153 -2.25 11.96 -7.53
CA VAL A 153 -2.21 10.63 -6.87
C VAL A 153 -2.34 9.51 -7.89
N PHE A 154 -3.21 9.65 -8.91
CA PHE A 154 -3.34 8.64 -9.96
C PHE A 154 -2.19 8.67 -10.95
N GLU A 155 -1.64 9.84 -11.26
CA GLU A 155 -0.44 9.96 -12.08
C GLU A 155 0.72 9.19 -11.44
N TYR A 156 0.99 9.44 -10.14
CA TYR A 156 2.02 8.70 -9.42
C TYR A 156 1.71 7.20 -9.39
N ARG A 157 0.45 6.81 -9.12
CA ARG A 157 0.03 5.41 -9.04
C ARG A 157 0.24 4.65 -10.35
N ILE A 158 -0.03 5.26 -11.50
CA ILE A 158 0.20 4.63 -12.80
C ILE A 158 1.70 4.62 -13.13
N ARG A 159 2.41 5.70 -12.81
CA ARG A 159 3.86 5.76 -12.98
C ARG A 159 4.57 4.62 -12.24
N GLU A 160 4.28 4.40 -10.96
CA GLU A 160 4.96 3.34 -10.19
C GLU A 160 4.67 1.91 -10.70
N GLN A 161 3.60 1.74 -11.50
CA GLN A 161 3.26 0.47 -12.12
C GLN A 161 3.93 0.24 -13.48
N LEU A 162 4.48 1.29 -14.10
CA LEU A 162 4.96 1.26 -15.47
C LEU A 162 6.42 1.73 -15.63
N ASP A 163 6.92 2.58 -14.72
CA ASP A 163 8.22 3.22 -14.81
C ASP A 163 9.24 2.53 -13.89
N PRO A 164 10.24 1.81 -14.45
CA PRO A 164 11.28 1.17 -13.65
C PRO A 164 12.24 2.15 -12.97
N GLU A 165 12.18 3.46 -13.26
CA GLU A 165 12.98 4.48 -12.56
C GLU A 165 12.50 4.71 -11.12
N LEU A 166 11.25 4.34 -10.81
CA LEU A 166 10.75 4.30 -9.43
C LEU A 166 11.22 2.99 -8.75
N ASP A 167 12.45 2.99 -8.33
CA ASP A 167 13.23 1.81 -7.96
C ASP A 167 13.37 1.57 -6.45
N PHE A 168 12.51 2.17 -5.60
CA PHE A 168 12.60 2.07 -4.14
C PHE A 168 12.74 0.61 -3.66
N ALA A 169 11.80 -0.25 -4.01
CA ALA A 169 11.85 -1.66 -3.60
C ALA A 169 12.91 -2.46 -4.37
N THR A 170 13.18 -2.11 -5.62
CA THR A 170 14.25 -2.73 -6.41
C THR A 170 15.62 -2.51 -5.75
N LYS A 171 15.89 -1.32 -5.20
CA LYS A 171 17.12 -1.06 -4.44
C LYS A 171 17.21 -1.92 -3.18
N ILE A 172 16.13 -2.06 -2.43
CA ILE A 172 16.11 -2.94 -1.25
C ILE A 172 16.51 -4.36 -1.67
N VAL A 173 15.87 -4.91 -2.70
CA VAL A 173 16.15 -6.26 -3.19
C VAL A 173 17.60 -6.40 -3.68
N MET A 174 18.11 -5.44 -4.43
CA MET A 174 19.39 -5.58 -5.14
C MET A 174 20.60 -5.15 -4.31
N GLU A 175 20.46 -4.17 -3.41
CA GLU A 175 21.58 -3.52 -2.74
C GLU A 175 21.74 -3.94 -1.26
N SER A 176 20.66 -4.45 -0.61
CA SER A 176 20.74 -4.82 0.80
C SER A 176 21.51 -6.12 1.04
N ASP A 177 22.07 -6.26 2.24
CA ASP A 177 22.64 -7.54 2.70
C ASP A 177 21.51 -8.49 3.14
N LEU A 178 21.10 -9.39 2.25
CA LEU A 178 20.00 -10.33 2.51
C LEU A 178 20.30 -11.33 3.64
N SER A 179 21.53 -11.41 4.14
CA SER A 179 21.84 -12.25 5.31
C SER A 179 21.32 -11.65 6.63
N ASP A 180 21.03 -10.34 6.65
CA ASP A 180 20.45 -9.64 7.80
C ASP A 180 18.92 -9.48 7.58
N PRO A 181 18.07 -10.21 8.31
CA PRO A 181 16.62 -10.12 8.13
C PRO A 181 16.03 -8.75 8.52
N ASP A 182 16.74 -7.92 9.25
CA ASP A 182 16.26 -6.59 9.61
C ASP A 182 16.15 -5.65 8.37
N ILE A 183 16.74 -6.04 7.23
CA ILE A 183 16.55 -5.32 5.95
C ILE A 183 15.10 -5.22 5.53
N LEU A 184 14.25 -6.17 5.95
CA LEU A 184 12.83 -6.21 5.59
C LEU A 184 12.07 -4.99 6.13
N TYR A 185 12.53 -4.38 7.22
CA TYR A 185 11.91 -3.16 7.76
C TYR A 185 12.09 -1.92 6.85
N GLN A 186 12.97 -1.99 5.85
CA GLN A 186 13.14 -0.92 4.87
C GLN A 186 11.89 -0.70 3.99
N TYR A 187 11.06 -1.73 3.81
CA TYR A 187 9.82 -1.61 3.03
C TYR A 187 8.77 -0.71 3.71
N GLY A 188 8.84 -0.51 5.03
CA GLY A 188 7.79 0.18 5.78
C GLY A 188 6.49 -0.61 5.94
N GLU A 189 6.41 -1.84 5.41
CA GLU A 189 5.31 -2.77 5.67
C GLU A 189 5.42 -3.40 7.06
N TYR A 190 4.31 -3.93 7.58
CA TYR A 190 4.36 -4.76 8.78
C TYR A 190 5.20 -6.00 8.51
N ILE A 191 6.15 -6.28 9.38
CA ILE A 191 7.03 -7.45 9.29
C ILE A 191 6.80 -8.33 10.51
N SER A 192 6.34 -9.54 10.26
CA SER A 192 6.14 -10.58 11.27
C SER A 192 7.28 -11.61 11.25
N GLU A 193 7.23 -12.57 12.17
CA GLU A 193 8.14 -13.72 12.12
C GLU A 193 8.01 -14.54 10.83
N ASN A 194 6.85 -14.46 10.16
CA ASN A 194 6.61 -15.17 8.92
C ASN A 194 7.54 -14.70 7.79
N GLU A 195 7.67 -13.39 7.58
CA GLU A 195 8.59 -12.81 6.59
C GLU A 195 10.06 -13.07 6.97
N ILE A 196 10.36 -12.88 8.25
CA ILE A 196 11.72 -13.09 8.81
C ILE A 196 12.15 -14.55 8.63
N ASP A 197 11.31 -15.51 8.97
CA ASP A 197 11.65 -16.92 8.91
C ASP A 197 11.66 -17.44 7.48
N THR A 198 10.83 -16.88 6.58
CA THR A 198 10.90 -17.13 5.13
C THR A 198 12.29 -16.74 4.60
N LEU A 199 12.75 -15.51 4.89
CA LEU A 199 14.06 -15.04 4.44
C LEU A 199 15.19 -15.89 5.03
N LYS A 200 15.15 -16.20 6.34
CA LYS A 200 16.15 -17.07 6.99
C LYS A 200 16.18 -18.47 6.39
N PHE A 201 15.01 -19.03 6.05
CA PHE A 201 14.92 -20.33 5.42
C PHE A 201 15.55 -20.31 4.02
N LEU A 202 15.18 -19.37 3.18
CA LEU A 202 15.74 -19.24 1.83
C LEU A 202 17.25 -19.00 1.85
N ASN A 203 17.78 -18.27 2.80
CA ASN A 203 19.21 -18.05 2.97
C ASN A 203 20.00 -19.35 3.37
N LYS A 204 19.32 -20.40 3.85
CA LYS A 204 19.96 -21.71 4.11
C LYS A 204 20.02 -22.59 2.87
N LEU A 205 19.21 -22.29 1.86
CA LEU A 205 19.19 -23.09 0.63
C LEU A 205 20.47 -22.85 -0.19
N PRO A 206 20.98 -23.89 -0.90
CA PRO A 206 22.06 -23.71 -1.87
C PRO A 206 21.66 -22.68 -2.95
N GLN A 207 22.65 -21.91 -3.43
CA GLN A 207 22.40 -20.90 -4.48
C GLN A 207 21.80 -21.52 -5.75
N GLU A 208 22.17 -22.76 -6.07
CA GLU A 208 21.62 -23.47 -7.22
C GLU A 208 20.11 -23.69 -7.11
N GLU A 209 19.59 -23.88 -5.89
CA GLU A 209 18.16 -24.05 -5.65
C GLU A 209 17.42 -22.71 -5.78
N ILE A 210 17.98 -21.63 -5.25
CA ILE A 210 17.45 -20.27 -5.43
C ILE A 210 17.43 -19.89 -6.92
N THR A 211 18.51 -20.20 -7.65
CA THR A 211 18.58 -19.95 -9.08
C THR A 211 17.57 -20.80 -9.86
N ALA A 212 17.33 -22.06 -9.47
CA ALA A 212 16.33 -22.92 -10.12
C ALA A 212 14.92 -22.37 -9.92
N MET A 213 14.57 -21.93 -8.70
CA MET A 213 13.27 -21.28 -8.40
C MET A 213 13.05 -20.03 -9.26
N ALA A 214 14.04 -19.13 -9.27
CA ALA A 214 13.99 -17.91 -10.07
C ALA A 214 13.89 -18.22 -11.58
N LYS A 215 14.61 -19.24 -12.05
CA LYS A 215 14.58 -19.66 -13.46
C LYS A 215 13.22 -20.21 -13.87
N THR A 216 12.59 -21.07 -13.07
CA THR A 216 11.22 -21.55 -13.32
C THR A 216 10.25 -20.38 -13.47
N TYR A 217 10.37 -19.39 -12.62
CA TYR A 217 9.56 -18.18 -12.65
C TYR A 217 9.75 -17.34 -13.92
N VAL A 218 11.00 -17.10 -14.33
CA VAL A 218 11.35 -16.31 -15.51
C VAL A 218 11.09 -17.09 -16.80
N ASP A 219 11.43 -18.39 -16.85
CA ASP A 219 11.17 -19.24 -18.02
C ASP A 219 9.65 -19.36 -18.28
N GLY A 220 8.84 -19.55 -17.23
CA GLY A 220 7.37 -19.57 -17.36
C GLY A 220 6.81 -18.27 -17.93
N PHE A 221 7.37 -17.13 -17.53
CA PHE A 221 7.00 -15.84 -18.09
C PHE A 221 7.38 -15.71 -19.56
N HIS A 222 8.60 -16.11 -19.93
CA HIS A 222 9.11 -16.08 -21.32
C HIS A 222 8.34 -17.06 -22.21
N GLU A 223 8.06 -18.27 -21.73
CA GLU A 223 7.29 -19.28 -22.45
C GLU A 223 5.89 -18.79 -22.83
N GLY A 224 5.28 -17.94 -21.99
CA GLY A 224 4.01 -17.31 -22.30
C GLY A 224 4.02 -16.48 -23.58
N PHE A 225 5.13 -15.81 -23.92
CA PHE A 225 5.29 -15.11 -25.20
C PHE A 225 5.40 -16.11 -26.38
N ILE A 226 6.13 -17.21 -26.18
CA ILE A 226 6.36 -18.22 -27.22
C ILE A 226 5.06 -18.94 -27.56
N ILE A 227 4.36 -19.47 -26.55
CA ILE A 227 3.11 -20.27 -26.71
C ILE A 227 2.02 -19.44 -27.37
N ASN A 228 1.89 -18.16 -26.99
CA ASN A 228 0.87 -17.27 -27.52
C ASN A 228 1.31 -16.54 -28.79
N ASN A 229 2.52 -16.84 -29.32
CA ASN A 229 3.09 -16.18 -30.50
C ASN A 229 3.09 -14.66 -30.38
N ILE A 230 3.46 -14.12 -29.22
CA ILE A 230 3.53 -12.69 -28.94
C ILE A 230 4.94 -12.18 -29.21
N ASP A 231 5.07 -11.07 -29.95
CA ASP A 231 6.36 -10.42 -30.18
C ASP A 231 6.86 -9.74 -28.89
N MET A 232 7.94 -10.28 -28.33
CA MET A 232 8.59 -9.73 -27.15
C MET A 232 9.56 -8.57 -27.49
N SER A 233 9.93 -8.39 -28.76
CA SER A 233 10.98 -7.43 -29.17
C SER A 233 10.76 -5.98 -28.71
N PRO A 234 9.51 -5.44 -28.59
CA PRO A 234 9.28 -4.09 -28.10
C PRO A 234 9.29 -4.00 -26.57
N LYS A 235 9.24 -5.12 -25.84
CA LYS A 235 9.07 -5.13 -24.39
C LYS A 235 10.36 -4.77 -23.65
N ARG A 236 10.25 -3.99 -22.55
CA ARG A 236 11.39 -3.45 -21.81
C ARG A 236 11.26 -3.55 -20.29
N SER A 237 10.05 -3.79 -19.77
CA SER A 237 9.81 -3.84 -18.33
C SER A 237 8.88 -4.98 -17.93
N VAL A 238 9.05 -5.50 -16.72
CA VAL A 238 8.25 -6.56 -16.12
C VAL A 238 7.89 -6.18 -14.70
N ASN A 239 6.62 -6.33 -14.33
CA ASN A 239 6.20 -6.13 -12.95
C ASN A 239 6.39 -7.42 -12.14
N ILE A 240 7.26 -7.37 -11.14
CA ILE A 240 7.53 -8.47 -10.22
C ILE A 240 6.69 -8.26 -8.95
N ARG A 241 5.87 -9.25 -8.62
CA ARG A 241 4.99 -9.28 -7.44
C ARG A 241 5.37 -10.44 -6.55
N TYR A 242 5.50 -10.19 -5.25
CA TYR A 242 5.94 -11.23 -4.32
C TYR A 242 5.54 -10.91 -2.88
N THR A 243 5.65 -11.91 -2.00
CA THR A 243 5.56 -11.72 -0.56
C THR A 243 6.95 -11.41 0.00
N ILE A 244 7.06 -10.39 0.82
CA ILE A 244 8.29 -10.01 1.53
C ILE A 244 8.84 -11.24 2.27
N GLY A 245 10.15 -11.42 2.26
CA GLY A 245 10.85 -12.62 2.72
C GLY A 245 11.41 -13.47 1.57
N PHE A 246 10.90 -13.27 0.32
CA PHE A 246 11.38 -13.98 -0.87
C PHE A 246 12.49 -13.24 -1.64
N GLU A 247 13.13 -12.25 -1.04
CA GLU A 247 14.17 -11.41 -1.67
C GLU A 247 15.31 -12.19 -2.32
N PRO A 248 15.81 -13.34 -1.78
CA PRO A 248 16.85 -14.12 -2.46
C PRO A 248 16.41 -14.60 -3.85
N VAL A 249 15.18 -15.10 -3.97
CA VAL A 249 14.62 -15.56 -5.25
C VAL A 249 14.31 -14.39 -6.17
N VAL A 250 13.76 -13.30 -5.63
CA VAL A 250 13.43 -12.09 -6.41
C VAL A 250 14.69 -11.41 -6.95
N ARG A 251 15.77 -11.34 -6.17
CA ARG A 251 17.08 -10.80 -6.64
C ARG A 251 17.60 -11.57 -7.83
N GLU A 252 17.55 -12.88 -7.77
CA GLU A 252 17.97 -13.74 -8.87
C GLU A 252 17.03 -13.61 -10.07
N ALA A 253 15.72 -13.52 -9.85
CA ALA A 253 14.73 -13.28 -10.90
C ALA A 253 14.97 -11.93 -11.62
N VAL A 254 15.26 -10.86 -10.89
CA VAL A 254 15.64 -9.56 -11.46
C VAL A 254 16.84 -9.68 -12.38
N ARG A 255 17.88 -10.42 -11.94
CA ARG A 255 19.07 -10.69 -12.78
C ARG A 255 18.70 -11.40 -14.07
N LEU A 256 17.89 -12.48 -13.98
CA LEU A 256 17.48 -13.28 -15.14
C LEU A 256 16.54 -12.50 -16.08
N PHE A 257 15.62 -11.69 -15.58
CA PHE A 257 14.80 -10.79 -16.40
C PHE A 257 15.65 -9.75 -17.14
N SER A 258 16.69 -9.22 -16.48
CA SER A 258 17.62 -8.30 -17.12
C SER A 258 18.40 -8.94 -18.27
N GLU A 259 18.75 -10.24 -18.18
CA GLU A 259 19.42 -10.98 -19.25
C GLU A 259 18.55 -11.11 -20.52
N ILE A 260 17.24 -11.14 -20.38
CA ILE A 260 16.28 -11.14 -21.49
C ILE A 260 15.77 -9.74 -21.86
N GLY A 261 16.39 -8.67 -21.33
CA GLY A 261 16.14 -7.28 -21.70
C GLY A 261 14.94 -6.64 -20.99
N LEU A 262 14.48 -7.17 -19.86
CA LEU A 262 13.38 -6.61 -19.09
C LEU A 262 13.86 -5.99 -17.76
N ALA A 263 13.61 -4.69 -17.60
CA ALA A 263 13.85 -3.99 -16.34
C ALA A 263 12.74 -4.31 -15.31
N PRO A 264 13.07 -4.52 -14.03
CA PRO A 264 12.09 -4.81 -13.00
C PRO A 264 11.28 -3.57 -12.62
N ILE A 265 10.00 -3.75 -12.41
CA ILE A 265 9.09 -2.82 -11.75
C ILE A 265 8.59 -3.52 -10.49
N ILE A 266 8.93 -2.98 -9.32
CA ILE A 266 8.53 -3.52 -8.01
C ILE A 266 7.89 -2.39 -7.23
N TYR A 267 6.58 -2.47 -7.02
CA TYR A 267 5.79 -1.46 -6.31
C TYR A 267 4.89 -2.11 -5.25
N ARG A 268 4.35 -1.30 -4.35
CA ARG A 268 3.45 -1.72 -3.27
C ARG A 268 1.99 -1.55 -3.62
N SER A 269 1.13 -2.14 -2.80
CA SER A 269 -0.30 -1.82 -2.84
C SER A 269 -0.55 -0.36 -2.49
N GLY A 270 -1.59 0.23 -3.08
CA GLY A 270 -2.02 1.58 -2.72
C GLY A 270 -2.41 1.68 -1.26
N VAL A 271 -1.97 2.74 -0.56
CA VAL A 271 -2.22 2.97 0.87
C VAL A 271 -3.31 4.00 1.12
N SER A 272 -3.44 5.02 0.27
CA SER A 272 -4.54 5.99 0.34
C SER A 272 -5.86 5.35 -0.07
N VAL A 273 -6.95 5.83 0.50
CA VAL A 273 -8.33 5.45 0.12
C VAL A 273 -8.63 5.66 -1.37
N LEU A 274 -7.90 6.55 -2.05
CA LEU A 274 -8.02 6.78 -3.49
C LEU A 274 -7.50 5.60 -4.33
N THR A 275 -6.44 4.95 -3.88
CA THR A 275 -5.69 3.92 -4.64
C THR A 275 -5.75 2.54 -4.01
N ARG A 276 -6.15 2.44 -2.75
CA ARG A 276 -6.29 1.18 -2.01
C ARG A 276 -7.38 0.33 -2.64
N GLY A 277 -7.03 -0.91 -3.00
CA GLY A 277 -7.95 -1.92 -3.49
C GLY A 277 -8.38 -2.90 -2.41
N LEU A 278 -9.38 -3.74 -2.71
CA LEU A 278 -9.79 -4.84 -1.82
C LEU A 278 -8.75 -5.96 -1.75
N HIS A 279 -7.91 -6.06 -2.76
CA HIS A 279 -6.80 -7.02 -2.83
C HIS A 279 -5.48 -6.25 -2.93
N LYS A 280 -4.50 -6.68 -2.17
CA LYS A 280 -3.15 -6.14 -2.25
C LYS A 280 -2.47 -6.59 -3.55
N ILE A 281 -1.73 -5.69 -4.20
CA ILE A 281 -1.02 -5.93 -5.46
C ILE A 281 0.38 -5.33 -5.34
N GLY A 282 1.39 -6.04 -5.83
CA GLY A 282 2.79 -5.62 -5.75
C GLY A 282 3.58 -6.50 -4.78
N TYR A 283 4.50 -5.91 -4.03
CA TYR A 283 5.04 -6.61 -2.88
C TYR A 283 4.05 -6.50 -1.70
N VAL A 284 3.94 -7.56 -0.94
CA VAL A 284 3.00 -7.68 0.17
C VAL A 284 3.66 -8.32 1.38
N SER A 285 3.11 -8.07 2.56
CA SER A 285 3.48 -8.70 3.82
C SER A 285 2.25 -9.18 4.57
N SER A 286 2.46 -9.88 5.66
CA SER A 286 1.42 -10.24 6.64
C SER A 286 0.68 -9.00 7.13
N SER A 287 -0.54 -9.18 7.56
CA SER A 287 -1.32 -8.10 8.17
C SER A 287 -1.08 -8.04 9.69
N PRO A 288 -0.86 -6.85 10.27
CA PRO A 288 -0.81 -6.71 11.73
C PRO A 288 -2.16 -7.04 12.38
N ASN A 289 -3.25 -6.88 11.63
CA ASN A 289 -4.60 -7.15 12.05
C ASN A 289 -5.55 -7.21 10.86
N PRO A 290 -5.94 -8.41 10.40
CA PRO A 290 -6.88 -8.56 9.30
C PRO A 290 -8.25 -7.91 9.57
N GLN A 291 -8.69 -7.80 10.85
CA GLN A 291 -9.94 -7.12 11.19
C GLN A 291 -9.87 -5.62 10.93
N TYR A 292 -8.73 -4.97 11.22
CA TYR A 292 -8.53 -3.57 10.86
C TYR A 292 -8.66 -3.34 9.35
N GLU A 293 -8.03 -4.17 8.53
CA GLU A 293 -8.14 -4.07 7.07
C GLU A 293 -9.58 -4.29 6.58
N TYR A 294 -10.28 -5.25 7.20
CA TYR A 294 -11.68 -5.53 6.88
C TYR A 294 -12.62 -4.39 7.27
N ASP A 295 -12.41 -3.77 8.43
CA ASP A 295 -13.22 -2.65 8.91
C ASP A 295 -13.12 -1.43 7.97
N HIS A 296 -11.94 -1.18 7.39
CA HIS A 296 -11.65 -0.04 6.52
C HIS A 296 -11.78 -0.30 5.02
N ARG A 297 -12.28 -1.47 4.59
CA ARG A 297 -12.37 -1.85 3.16
C ARG A 297 -13.28 -0.97 2.32
N TYR A 298 -14.22 -0.27 2.95
CA TYR A 298 -15.22 0.58 2.30
C TYR A 298 -15.17 2.05 2.73
N ASP A 299 -14.04 2.51 3.22
CA ASP A 299 -13.85 3.89 3.66
C ASP A 299 -14.19 4.94 2.61
N GLN A 300 -14.03 4.61 1.34
CA GLN A 300 -14.47 5.47 0.24
C GLN A 300 -15.97 5.83 0.28
N ALA A 301 -16.80 5.08 1.03
CA ALA A 301 -18.21 5.38 1.18
C ALA A 301 -18.50 6.79 1.70
N ILE A 302 -17.53 7.41 2.39
CA ILE A 302 -17.66 8.73 2.98
C ILE A 302 -17.78 9.84 1.92
N PHE A 303 -17.17 9.66 0.73
CA PHE A 303 -17.14 10.67 -0.33
C PHE A 303 -17.52 10.15 -1.73
N PHE A 304 -17.56 8.83 -1.97
CA PHE A 304 -17.71 8.24 -3.29
C PHE A 304 -19.12 8.43 -3.85
N ASP A 305 -19.25 9.22 -4.91
CA ASP A 305 -20.49 9.44 -5.64
C ASP A 305 -20.25 9.36 -7.17
N ASN A 306 -21.30 9.56 -7.97
CA ASN A 306 -21.20 9.50 -9.43
C ASN A 306 -20.30 10.60 -10.04
N ARG A 307 -20.21 11.77 -9.39
CA ARG A 307 -19.34 12.86 -9.86
C ARG A 307 -17.89 12.48 -9.63
N PHE A 308 -17.61 11.98 -8.41
CA PHE A 308 -16.28 11.50 -8.05
C PHE A 308 -15.82 10.33 -8.92
N MET A 309 -16.70 9.35 -9.17
CA MET A 309 -16.39 8.21 -10.04
C MET A 309 -15.99 8.65 -11.45
N LYS A 310 -16.71 9.61 -12.04
CA LYS A 310 -16.37 10.14 -13.37
C LYS A 310 -15.03 10.87 -13.38
N HIS A 311 -14.80 11.73 -12.39
CA HIS A 311 -13.52 12.43 -12.24
C HIS A 311 -12.36 11.44 -12.06
N LYS A 312 -12.53 10.43 -11.22
CA LYS A 312 -11.55 9.37 -11.01
C LYS A 312 -11.18 8.63 -12.31
N LEU A 313 -12.18 8.33 -13.16
CA LEU A 313 -11.94 7.71 -14.48
C LEU A 313 -11.16 8.65 -15.42
N GLU A 314 -11.45 9.95 -15.39
CA GLU A 314 -10.73 10.96 -16.18
C GLU A 314 -9.27 11.04 -15.74
N CYS A 315 -8.99 11.15 -14.45
CA CYS A 315 -7.61 11.14 -13.91
C CYS A 315 -6.87 9.85 -14.30
N TYR A 316 -7.55 8.71 -14.23
CA TYR A 316 -7.00 7.41 -14.60
C TYR A 316 -6.64 7.34 -16.10
N HIS A 317 -7.53 7.84 -16.95
CA HIS A 317 -7.26 7.94 -18.40
C HIS A 317 -6.09 8.88 -18.70
N ASN A 318 -6.05 10.06 -18.09
CA ASN A 318 -5.00 11.05 -18.29
C ASN A 318 -3.63 10.49 -17.86
N ALA A 319 -3.57 9.78 -16.74
CA ALA A 319 -2.35 9.14 -16.27
C ALA A 319 -1.84 8.07 -17.27
N TYR A 320 -2.71 7.21 -17.81
CA TYR A 320 -2.32 6.25 -18.83
C TYR A 320 -1.92 6.91 -20.15
N GLU A 321 -2.58 8.00 -20.55
CA GLU A 321 -2.18 8.76 -21.75
C GLU A 321 -0.80 9.39 -21.57
N HIS A 322 -0.48 9.85 -20.35
CA HIS A 322 0.84 10.39 -20.03
C HIS A 322 1.94 9.31 -20.13
N TYR A 323 1.69 8.12 -19.59
CA TYR A 323 2.64 6.99 -19.54
C TYR A 323 2.37 5.92 -20.60
N LYS A 324 1.82 6.32 -21.77
CA LYS A 324 1.47 5.36 -22.84
C LYS A 324 2.66 4.63 -23.46
N ASP A 325 3.82 5.28 -23.50
CA ASP A 325 5.03 4.70 -24.06
C ASP A 325 5.58 3.63 -23.11
N GLU A 326 5.55 3.86 -21.81
CA GLU A 326 5.88 2.90 -20.74
C GLU A 326 4.88 1.75 -20.72
N ALA A 327 3.59 2.05 -20.89
CA ALA A 327 2.54 1.04 -21.00
C ALA A 327 2.72 0.14 -22.24
N TYR A 328 3.15 0.67 -23.36
CA TYR A 328 3.41 -0.09 -24.58
C TYR A 328 4.57 -1.08 -24.42
N VAL A 329 5.65 -0.69 -23.74
CA VAL A 329 6.82 -1.56 -23.53
C VAL A 329 6.69 -2.50 -22.31
N PHE A 330 5.60 -2.41 -21.58
CA PHE A 330 5.31 -3.28 -20.44
C PHE A 330 5.04 -4.72 -20.89
N ALA A 331 5.82 -5.70 -20.36
CA ALA A 331 5.74 -7.09 -20.76
C ALA A 331 4.64 -7.88 -20.00
N GLY A 332 4.22 -7.41 -18.87
CA GLY A 332 3.19 -8.06 -18.03
C GLY A 332 3.66 -8.32 -16.59
N PRO A 333 2.79 -8.91 -15.77
CA PRO A 333 3.11 -9.25 -14.38
C PRO A 333 3.72 -10.65 -14.28
N ALA A 334 4.73 -10.77 -13.43
CA ALA A 334 5.28 -12.03 -12.95
C ALA A 334 4.97 -12.08 -11.43
N CYS A 335 4.18 -13.06 -10.99
CA CYS A 335 3.65 -13.15 -9.65
C CYS A 335 4.22 -14.35 -8.90
N MET A 336 4.72 -14.10 -7.70
CA MET A 336 5.08 -15.12 -6.73
C MET A 336 4.09 -15.00 -5.56
N GLU A 337 3.13 -15.89 -5.51
CA GLU A 337 2.09 -15.94 -4.48
C GLU A 337 2.53 -16.84 -3.32
N THR A 338 1.87 -16.71 -2.20
CA THR A 338 2.08 -17.57 -1.04
C THR A 338 0.79 -18.23 -0.59
N PHE A 339 0.92 -19.32 0.15
CA PHE A 339 -0.20 -20.00 0.78
C PHE A 339 0.21 -20.58 2.15
N GLY A 340 -0.78 -20.89 2.95
CA GLY A 340 -0.59 -21.45 4.30
C GLY A 340 -0.88 -20.47 5.42
N GLU A 341 -1.45 -19.31 5.10
CA GLU A 341 -1.92 -18.32 6.06
C GLU A 341 -3.03 -18.92 6.95
N ILE A 342 -3.05 -18.51 8.22
CA ILE A 342 -4.12 -18.87 9.15
C ILE A 342 -5.43 -18.26 8.66
N PRO A 343 -6.51 -19.09 8.49
CA PRO A 343 -7.79 -18.57 8.04
C PRO A 343 -8.36 -17.51 8.99
N PHE A 344 -8.76 -16.37 8.44
CA PHE A 344 -9.38 -15.27 9.17
C PHE A 344 -10.89 -15.21 8.89
N LEU A 345 -11.71 -15.12 9.96
CA LEU A 345 -13.14 -14.89 9.89
C LEU A 345 -13.45 -13.47 10.36
N PRO A 346 -13.83 -12.57 9.43
CA PRO A 346 -14.08 -11.17 9.79
C PRO A 346 -15.35 -11.00 10.60
N GLU A 347 -15.31 -10.09 11.57
CA GLU A 347 -16.49 -9.60 12.27
C GLU A 347 -17.10 -8.42 11.49
N ASN A 348 -18.41 -8.52 11.22
CA ASN A 348 -19.15 -7.42 10.58
C ASN A 348 -19.70 -6.47 11.66
N LYS A 349 -19.06 -5.31 11.81
CA LYS A 349 -19.50 -4.28 12.74
C LYS A 349 -20.54 -3.35 12.08
N GLU A 350 -21.52 -2.90 12.86
CA GLU A 350 -22.53 -1.94 12.37
C GLU A 350 -21.95 -0.53 12.20
N GLU A 351 -20.89 -0.24 12.90
CA GLU A 351 -20.17 1.01 12.95
C GLU A 351 -19.31 1.25 11.71
N ASN A 352 -18.94 0.19 10.99
CA ASN A 352 -18.13 0.30 9.78
C ASN A 352 -18.82 1.12 8.70
N LEU A 353 -18.04 1.89 7.94
CA LEU A 353 -18.53 2.48 6.71
C LEU A 353 -18.95 1.39 5.73
N LYS A 354 -20.11 1.56 5.10
CA LYS A 354 -20.70 0.60 4.15
C LYS A 354 -21.09 1.32 2.87
N LEU A 355 -20.75 0.72 1.74
CA LEU A 355 -21.25 1.21 0.46
C LEU A 355 -22.76 1.05 0.37
N SER A 356 -23.49 2.12 0.08
CA SER A 356 -24.88 2.02 -0.32
C SER A 356 -25.01 1.21 -1.61
N LYS A 357 -26.20 0.70 -1.93
CA LYS A 357 -26.44 -0.04 -3.17
C LYS A 357 -25.98 0.73 -4.40
N LYS A 358 -26.26 2.04 -4.45
CA LYS A 358 -25.81 2.91 -5.55
C LYS A 358 -24.30 3.01 -5.63
N GLN A 359 -23.60 3.12 -4.50
CA GLN A 359 -22.13 3.16 -4.47
C GLN A 359 -21.51 1.82 -4.88
N GLN A 360 -22.15 0.69 -4.54
CA GLN A 360 -21.72 -0.63 -5.02
C GLN A 360 -21.83 -0.73 -6.55
N GLU A 361 -22.95 -0.29 -7.12
CA GLU A 361 -23.14 -0.23 -8.57
C GLU A 361 -22.09 0.67 -9.25
N LEU A 362 -21.82 1.86 -8.69
CA LEU A 362 -20.78 2.75 -9.18
C LEU A 362 -19.37 2.16 -9.05
N SER A 363 -19.08 1.42 -7.98
CA SER A 363 -17.78 0.76 -7.79
C SER A 363 -17.55 -0.33 -8.85
N VAL A 364 -18.56 -1.12 -9.16
CA VAL A 364 -18.50 -2.11 -10.26
C VAL A 364 -18.33 -1.41 -11.61
N GLU A 365 -19.11 -0.36 -11.88
CA GLU A 365 -18.99 0.43 -13.11
C GLU A 365 -17.58 1.03 -13.25
N PHE A 366 -17.00 1.57 -12.17
CA PHE A 366 -15.64 2.07 -12.16
C PHE A 366 -14.62 0.98 -12.53
N GLN A 367 -14.69 -0.20 -11.89
CA GLN A 367 -13.77 -1.30 -12.16
C GLN A 367 -13.81 -1.75 -13.62
N ILE A 368 -15.01 -1.85 -14.22
CA ILE A 368 -15.15 -2.22 -15.63
C ILE A 368 -14.49 -1.17 -16.52
N LYS A 369 -14.85 0.12 -16.35
CA LYS A 369 -14.34 1.21 -17.17
C LYS A 369 -12.84 1.45 -16.98
N ALA A 370 -12.33 1.34 -15.75
CA ALA A 370 -10.89 1.44 -15.48
C ALA A 370 -10.11 0.31 -16.18
N SER A 371 -10.65 -0.92 -16.18
CA SER A 371 -10.06 -2.04 -16.93
C SER A 371 -10.09 -1.80 -18.44
N GLU A 372 -11.18 -1.24 -18.97
CA GLU A 372 -11.29 -0.88 -20.39
C GLU A 372 -10.24 0.19 -20.76
N ILE A 373 -10.04 1.22 -19.91
CA ILE A 373 -8.99 2.23 -20.11
C ILE A 373 -7.62 1.57 -20.12
N MET A 374 -7.28 0.81 -19.07
CA MET A 374 -5.99 0.11 -18.95
C MET A 374 -5.71 -0.76 -20.20
N ASN A 375 -6.70 -1.52 -20.67
CA ASN A 375 -6.54 -2.41 -21.82
C ASN A 375 -6.35 -1.68 -23.18
N GLN A 376 -6.64 -0.38 -23.28
CA GLN A 376 -6.32 0.41 -24.47
C GLN A 376 -4.80 0.62 -24.59
N TYR A 377 -4.09 0.73 -23.47
CA TYR A 377 -2.66 0.99 -23.39
C TYR A 377 -1.83 -0.28 -23.18
N ILE A 378 -2.30 -1.18 -22.31
CA ILE A 378 -1.67 -2.46 -22.01
C ILE A 378 -2.56 -3.57 -22.58
N LYS A 379 -2.38 -3.88 -23.85
CA LYS A 379 -3.21 -4.85 -24.55
C LYS A 379 -2.97 -6.26 -24.01
N PRO A 380 -4.03 -6.98 -23.60
CA PRO A 380 -3.90 -8.33 -23.05
C PRO A 380 -3.19 -9.31 -23.97
N GLU A 381 -3.41 -9.19 -25.29
CA GLU A 381 -2.80 -10.03 -26.32
C GLU A 381 -1.34 -9.69 -26.63
N GLN A 382 -0.76 -8.68 -25.96
CA GLN A 382 0.63 -8.24 -26.16
C GLN A 382 1.48 -8.39 -24.90
N ARG A 383 1.01 -9.09 -23.91
CA ARG A 383 1.70 -9.31 -22.62
C ARG A 383 1.69 -10.78 -22.24
N SER A 384 2.67 -11.15 -21.44
CA SER A 384 2.71 -12.46 -20.76
C SER A 384 2.34 -12.31 -19.27
N PHE A 385 2.22 -13.43 -18.61
CA PHE A 385 2.18 -13.52 -17.15
C PHE A 385 2.73 -14.88 -16.71
N THR A 386 3.22 -14.91 -15.48
CA THR A 386 3.51 -16.16 -14.78
C THR A 386 3.01 -16.04 -13.35
N ILE A 387 2.59 -17.17 -12.79
CA ILE A 387 2.22 -17.29 -11.38
C ILE A 387 2.86 -18.55 -10.84
N ILE A 388 3.67 -18.41 -9.80
CA ILE A 388 4.16 -19.51 -8.99
C ILE A 388 3.69 -19.28 -7.55
N ALA A 389 3.61 -20.33 -6.75
CA ALA A 389 3.19 -20.23 -5.37
C ALA A 389 4.06 -21.09 -4.46
N TYR A 390 4.41 -20.56 -3.29
CA TYR A 390 5.17 -21.25 -2.27
C TYR A 390 4.48 -21.18 -0.91
N PRO A 391 4.66 -22.20 -0.05
CA PRO A 391 4.16 -22.11 1.32
C PRO A 391 4.97 -21.09 2.13
N ILE A 392 4.36 -20.60 3.19
CA ILE A 392 4.99 -19.74 4.19
C ILE A 392 5.07 -20.46 5.55
N PRO A 393 5.96 -20.04 6.48
CA PRO A 393 6.14 -20.70 7.78
C PRO A 393 4.85 -20.85 8.61
N GLU A 394 3.89 -19.95 8.43
CA GLU A 394 2.58 -19.98 9.10
C GLU A 394 1.76 -21.26 8.81
N ILE A 395 2.11 -22.01 7.74
CA ILE A 395 1.48 -23.29 7.44
C ILE A 395 1.71 -24.36 8.55
N GLY A 396 2.74 -24.17 9.40
CA GLY A 396 3.02 -24.98 10.57
C GLY A 396 4.29 -25.83 10.46
N ASP A 397 4.43 -26.81 11.35
CA ASP A 397 5.67 -27.58 11.59
C ASP A 397 6.24 -28.30 10.34
N ASN A 398 5.41 -28.59 9.35
CA ASN A 398 5.83 -29.26 8.12
C ASN A 398 6.23 -28.30 6.99
N PHE A 399 6.44 -27.01 7.30
CA PHE A 399 6.74 -25.98 6.31
C PHE A 399 7.89 -26.38 5.36
N GLU A 400 9.04 -26.78 5.92
CA GLU A 400 10.23 -27.10 5.10
C GLU A 400 10.00 -28.31 4.18
N GLU A 401 9.25 -29.33 4.63
CA GLU A 401 8.90 -30.51 3.83
C GLU A 401 7.95 -30.14 2.70
N ILE A 402 6.89 -29.38 2.99
CA ILE A 402 5.92 -28.90 2.00
C ILE A 402 6.62 -28.00 0.97
N PHE A 403 7.48 -27.09 1.43
CA PHE A 403 8.24 -26.20 0.55
C PHE A 403 9.10 -26.99 -0.44
N LYS A 404 9.78 -28.03 0.05
CA LYS A 404 10.59 -28.91 -0.79
C LYS A 404 9.74 -29.63 -1.83
N GLU A 405 8.61 -30.22 -1.46
CA GLU A 405 7.71 -30.92 -2.40
C GLU A 405 7.18 -29.97 -3.49
N VAL A 406 6.76 -28.77 -3.11
CA VAL A 406 6.27 -27.75 -4.06
C VAL A 406 7.35 -27.35 -5.04
N ARG A 407 8.59 -27.17 -4.57
CA ARG A 407 9.71 -26.79 -5.42
C ARG A 407 10.11 -27.92 -6.41
N GLU A 408 9.97 -29.18 -6.03
CA GLU A 408 10.33 -30.32 -6.85
C GLU A 408 9.23 -30.72 -7.87
N SER A 409 8.02 -30.21 -7.71
CA SER A 409 6.87 -30.45 -8.59
C SER A 409 6.82 -29.52 -9.80
#